data_bf9be3a6598720d145f252d875d67f69
#
_entry.id   bf9be3a6598720d145f252d875d67f69
#
_cell.length_a   1.000
_cell.length_b   1.000
_cell.length_c   1.000
_cell.angle_alpha   90.00
_cell.angle_beta   90.00
_cell.angle_gamma   90.00
#
_symmetry.space_group_name_H-M   'P 1'
#
loop_
_entity.id
_entity.type
_entity.pdbx_description
1 polymer ?
#
loop_
_entity_poly.entity_id
_entity_poly.type
_entity_poly.pdbx_seq_one_letter_code
_entity_poly.pdbx_strand_id
1 'polypeptide(L)'
;MDGSFPVATWRSAMWISADNKTLYFAAGPSLTLQSLAQALITAGASQAVQLDINNYWVYFGEVVFNEGKPKTIPLFPDWKDNPDRYLGPYIRDFFYVTAKHN
;
A
#
# COMPACT_ATOMS: atom_id res chain seq x y z
N MET A 1 -1.21 19.36 24.08
CA MET A 1 -0.59 18.29 23.30
C MET A 1 -1.38 17.03 23.58
N ASP A 2 -1.68 16.32 22.58
CA ASP A 2 -2.44 15.10 22.70
C ASP A 2 -1.66 13.95 23.32
N GLY A 3 -0.44 14.18 23.71
CA GLY A 3 0.43 13.17 24.33
C GLY A 3 0.97 12.15 23.36
N SER A 4 0.62 12.23 22.10
CA SER A 4 1.11 11.27 21.15
C SER A 4 2.53 11.62 20.73
N PHE A 5 3.43 10.68 20.93
CA PHE A 5 4.73 10.71 20.30
C PHE A 5 4.60 10.11 18.91
N PRO A 6 5.39 10.60 17.94
CA PRO A 6 5.40 9.95 16.62
C PRO A 6 5.74 8.47 16.78
N VAL A 7 4.84 7.60 16.31
CA VAL A 7 5.07 6.17 16.36
C VAL A 7 5.62 5.75 15.01
N ALA A 8 6.86 5.24 15.03
CA ALA A 8 7.49 4.69 13.83
C ALA A 8 6.99 3.27 13.63
N THR A 9 6.36 3.02 12.51
CA THR A 9 5.79 1.73 12.16
C THR A 9 5.70 1.60 10.65
N TRP A 10 5.23 0.47 10.16
CA TRP A 10 4.85 0.36 8.76
C TRP A 10 3.72 1.33 8.46
N ARG A 11 3.87 2.09 7.38
CA ARG A 11 2.85 2.99 6.88
C ARG A 11 2.78 2.90 5.38
N SER A 12 1.62 3.22 4.86
CA SER A 12 1.38 3.19 3.43
C SER A 12 0.53 4.38 3.00
N ALA A 13 0.65 4.71 1.74
CA ALA A 13 -0.13 5.79 1.14
C ALA A 13 -0.28 5.53 -0.36
N MET A 14 -1.24 6.20 -0.97
CA MET A 14 -1.34 6.19 -2.42
C MET A 14 -1.71 7.58 -2.93
N TRP A 15 -1.27 7.89 -4.14
CA TRP A 15 -1.60 9.14 -4.81
C TRP A 15 -1.61 8.92 -6.32
N ILE A 16 -2.20 9.89 -7.01
CA ILE A 16 -2.28 9.84 -8.46
C ILE A 16 -1.41 10.96 -9.05
N SER A 17 -0.82 10.72 -10.20
CA SER A 17 -0.02 11.72 -10.89
C SER A 17 -0.87 12.91 -11.32
N ALA A 18 -0.22 14.07 -11.55
CA ALA A 18 -0.92 15.29 -11.95
C ALA A 18 -1.70 15.12 -13.24
N ASP A 19 -1.25 14.28 -14.16
CA ASP A 19 -1.95 14.00 -15.42
C ASP A 19 -3.00 12.90 -15.31
N ASN A 20 -3.22 12.36 -14.09
CA ASN A 20 -4.19 11.31 -13.80
C ASN A 20 -3.94 9.99 -14.54
N LYS A 21 -2.71 9.75 -14.95
CA LYS A 21 -2.38 8.54 -15.72
C LYS A 21 -1.65 7.48 -14.91
N THR A 22 -1.08 7.85 -13.77
CA THR A 22 -0.29 6.93 -12.96
C THR A 22 -0.77 6.95 -11.53
N LEU A 23 -1.05 5.79 -11.00
CA LEU A 23 -1.38 5.59 -9.60
C LEU A 23 -0.14 5.07 -8.89
N TYR A 24 0.21 5.72 -7.80
CA TYR A 24 1.39 5.35 -7.01
C TYR A 24 0.97 4.78 -5.67
N PHE A 25 1.71 3.79 -5.22
CA PHE A 25 1.61 3.23 -3.88
C PHE A 25 2.98 3.31 -3.25
N ALA A 26 3.02 3.71 -1.99
CA ALA A 26 4.25 3.75 -1.21
C ALA A 26 4.03 3.07 0.12
N ALA A 27 5.02 2.35 0.57
CA ALA A 27 5.00 1.73 1.89
C ALA A 27 6.43 1.59 2.39
N GLY A 28 6.57 1.61 3.71
CA GLY A 28 7.87 1.40 4.32
C GLY A 28 7.77 1.14 5.80
N PRO A 29 8.79 0.49 6.38
CA PRO A 29 8.87 0.27 7.82
C PRO A 29 9.42 1.51 8.53
N SER A 30 9.16 1.58 9.83
CA SER A 30 9.75 2.61 10.69
C SER A 30 9.48 4.03 10.24
N LEU A 31 8.27 4.27 9.71
CA LEU A 31 7.85 5.59 9.28
C LEU A 31 6.92 6.22 10.32
N THR A 32 7.13 7.51 10.61
CA THR A 32 6.14 8.33 11.27
C THR A 32 5.23 8.96 10.21
N LEU A 33 4.12 9.55 10.63
CA LEU A 33 3.26 10.27 9.70
C LEU A 33 4.04 11.39 9.01
N GLN A 34 4.88 12.11 9.77
CA GLN A 34 5.68 13.19 9.22
C GLN A 34 6.70 12.69 8.20
N SER A 35 7.40 11.58 8.49
CA SER A 35 8.40 11.06 7.56
C SER A 35 7.75 10.50 6.30
N LEU A 36 6.57 9.89 6.41
CA LEU A 36 5.81 9.46 5.24
C LEU A 36 5.41 10.68 4.39
N ALA A 37 4.85 11.70 5.02
CA ALA A 37 4.44 12.92 4.30
C ALA A 37 5.63 13.57 3.59
N GLN A 38 6.79 13.64 4.24
CA GLN A 38 7.99 14.20 3.64
C GLN A 38 8.45 13.39 2.43
N ALA A 39 8.39 12.08 2.54
CA ALA A 39 8.77 11.21 1.42
C ALA A 39 7.83 11.41 0.23
N LEU A 40 6.53 11.57 0.47
CA LEU A 40 5.56 11.79 -0.60
C LEU A 40 5.77 13.15 -1.26
N ILE A 41 6.05 14.19 -0.49
CA ILE A 41 6.36 15.52 -1.04
C ILE A 41 7.60 15.43 -1.94
N THR A 42 8.63 14.74 -1.46
CA THR A 42 9.85 14.55 -2.24
C THR A 42 9.58 13.79 -3.53
N ALA A 43 8.64 12.85 -3.50
CA ALA A 43 8.23 12.09 -4.69
C ALA A 43 7.30 12.89 -5.62
N GLY A 44 6.93 14.12 -5.27
CA GLY A 44 6.12 14.97 -6.12
C GLY A 44 4.62 14.88 -5.89
N ALA A 45 4.18 14.24 -4.81
CA ALA A 45 2.76 14.15 -4.51
C ALA A 45 2.24 15.50 -4.03
N SER A 46 1.16 15.99 -4.66
CA SER A 46 0.45 17.18 -4.19
C SER A 46 -0.71 16.80 -3.28
N GLN A 47 -1.28 15.63 -3.48
CA GLN A 47 -2.32 15.05 -2.63
C GLN A 47 -2.06 13.57 -2.49
N ALA A 48 -2.29 13.06 -1.29
CA ALA A 48 -2.12 11.64 -1.03
C ALA A 48 -3.09 11.20 0.07
N VAL A 49 -3.44 9.94 0.06
CA VAL A 49 -4.29 9.33 1.07
C VAL A 49 -3.45 8.32 1.84
N GLN A 50 -3.41 8.47 3.17
CA GLN A 50 -2.79 7.46 4.00
C GLN A 50 -3.70 6.23 4.03
N LEU A 51 -3.11 5.07 3.84
CA LEU A 51 -3.77 3.78 3.91
C LEU A 51 -3.46 3.13 5.25
N ASP A 52 -3.51 1.80 5.30
CA ASP A 52 -3.27 1.07 6.53
C ASP A 52 -1.88 1.34 7.11
N ILE A 53 -1.78 1.17 8.41
CA ILE A 53 -0.53 1.27 9.16
C ILE A 53 -0.28 -0.04 9.89
N ASN A 54 0.92 -0.22 10.37
CA ASN A 54 1.56 -1.36 11.04
C ASN A 54 1.74 -2.58 10.14
N ASN A 55 2.57 -3.52 10.60
CA ASN A 55 3.04 -4.62 9.75
C ASN A 55 1.99 -5.70 9.48
N TYR A 56 0.85 -5.67 10.17
CA TYR A 56 -0.22 -6.64 9.91
C TYR A 56 -1.10 -6.22 8.74
N TRP A 57 -1.30 -4.90 8.57
CA TRP A 57 -2.33 -4.40 7.66
C TRP A 57 -1.77 -3.75 6.40
N VAL A 58 -0.55 -3.21 6.45
CA VAL A 58 0.07 -2.64 5.25
C VAL A 58 0.39 -3.77 4.29
N TYR A 59 -0.22 -3.72 3.10
CA TYR A 59 -0.02 -4.78 2.13
C TYR A 59 -0.28 -4.28 0.72
N PHE A 60 0.52 -4.73 -0.20
CA PHE A 60 0.32 -4.55 -1.64
C PHE A 60 0.86 -5.79 -2.33
N GLY A 61 0.08 -6.33 -3.25
CA GLY A 61 0.50 -7.50 -4.00
C GLY A 61 -0.03 -7.44 -5.42
N GLU A 62 0.68 -8.12 -6.30
CA GLU A 62 0.27 -8.32 -7.68
C GLU A 62 -0.36 -9.69 -7.81
N VAL A 63 -1.58 -9.75 -8.36
CA VAL A 63 -2.23 -11.02 -8.62
C VAL A 63 -1.82 -11.49 -10.01
N VAL A 64 -1.20 -12.65 -10.07
CA VAL A 64 -0.81 -13.28 -11.33
C VAL A 64 -1.57 -14.61 -11.48
N PHE A 65 -1.74 -15.05 -12.71
CA PHE A 65 -2.42 -16.31 -12.96
C PHE A 65 -1.42 -17.31 -13.53
N ASN A 66 -1.33 -18.45 -12.87
CA ASN A 66 -0.49 -19.57 -13.31
C ASN A 66 -1.39 -20.77 -13.56
N GLU A 67 -1.45 -21.22 -14.80
CA GLU A 67 -2.33 -22.33 -15.22
C GLU A 67 -3.80 -22.04 -14.82
N GLY A 68 -4.22 -20.78 -14.96
CA GLY A 68 -5.57 -20.37 -14.65
C GLY A 68 -5.86 -20.16 -13.16
N LYS A 69 -4.87 -20.33 -12.29
CA LYS A 69 -5.04 -20.17 -10.85
C LYS A 69 -4.42 -18.86 -10.38
N PRO A 70 -5.15 -18.06 -9.60
CA PRO A 70 -4.60 -16.82 -9.08
C PRO A 70 -3.60 -17.07 -7.96
N LYS A 71 -2.56 -16.24 -7.94
CA LYS A 71 -1.58 -16.23 -6.88
C LYS A 71 -1.14 -14.79 -6.67
N THR A 72 -0.96 -14.37 -5.42
CA THR A 72 -0.52 -13.03 -5.11
C THR A 72 0.98 -13.01 -4.83
N ILE A 73 1.69 -12.09 -5.49
CA ILE A 73 3.09 -11.82 -5.24
C ILE A 73 3.15 -10.55 -4.41
N PRO A 74 3.57 -10.64 -3.13
CA PRO A 74 3.66 -9.45 -2.29
C PRO A 74 4.78 -8.53 -2.75
N LEU A 75 4.55 -7.22 -2.60
CA LEU A 75 5.53 -6.21 -2.98
C LEU A 75 6.83 -6.35 -2.19
N PHE A 76 6.73 -6.65 -0.90
CA PHE A 76 7.90 -6.86 -0.05
C PHE A 76 8.02 -8.33 0.33
N PRO A 77 9.22 -8.93 0.19
CA PRO A 77 9.42 -10.35 0.53
C PRO A 77 9.15 -10.68 2.00
N ASP A 78 9.28 -9.69 2.88
CA ASP A 78 9.05 -9.88 4.32
C ASP A 78 7.57 -10.01 4.67
N TRP A 79 6.68 -9.68 3.76
CA TRP A 79 5.24 -9.82 3.95
C TRP A 79 4.82 -11.27 3.67
N LYS A 80 5.03 -12.14 4.65
CA LYS A 80 4.83 -13.58 4.47
C LYS A 80 3.48 -14.09 4.97
N ASP A 81 2.74 -13.27 5.70
CA ASP A 81 1.46 -13.68 6.27
C ASP A 81 0.41 -13.75 5.18
N ASN A 82 0.05 -14.97 4.78
CA ASN A 82 -1.00 -15.26 3.82
C ASN A 82 -1.02 -14.25 2.65
N PRO A 83 -0.09 -14.36 1.70
CA PRO A 83 -0.04 -13.42 0.57
C PRO A 83 -1.32 -13.44 -0.28
N ASP A 84 -2.08 -14.53 -0.24
CA ASP A 84 -3.32 -14.67 -1.01
C ASP A 84 -4.57 -14.29 -0.21
N ARG A 85 -4.41 -13.53 0.87
CA ARG A 85 -5.51 -13.20 1.79
C ARG A 85 -6.71 -12.52 1.12
N TYR A 86 -6.47 -11.76 0.08
CA TYR A 86 -7.52 -11.02 -0.62
C TYR A 86 -8.09 -11.76 -1.83
N LEU A 87 -7.68 -13.00 -2.07
CA LEU A 87 -8.27 -13.82 -3.13
C LEU A 87 -9.55 -14.52 -2.67
N GLY A 88 -9.92 -14.37 -1.41
CA GLY A 88 -11.14 -14.90 -0.84
C GLY A 88 -11.74 -13.93 0.17
N PRO A 89 -12.78 -14.35 0.90
CA PRO A 89 -13.38 -13.49 1.92
C PRO A 89 -12.36 -13.10 2.98
N TYR A 90 -12.36 -11.82 3.35
CA TYR A 90 -11.45 -11.30 4.35
C TYR A 90 -12.16 -10.25 5.20
N ILE A 91 -11.69 -10.04 6.42
CA ILE A 91 -12.35 -9.18 7.41
C ILE A 91 -12.06 -7.70 7.22
N ARG A 92 -11.14 -7.34 6.34
CA ARG A 92 -10.72 -5.95 6.11
C ARG A 92 -11.11 -5.52 4.71
N ASP A 93 -11.38 -4.23 4.57
CA ASP A 93 -11.57 -3.62 3.27
C ASP A 93 -10.25 -3.57 2.50
N PHE A 94 -10.35 -3.59 1.19
CA PHE A 94 -9.19 -3.48 0.33
C PHE A 94 -9.58 -2.85 -1.01
N PHE A 95 -8.59 -2.36 -1.73
CA PHE A 95 -8.74 -1.89 -3.10
C PHE A 95 -8.10 -2.88 -4.04
N TYR A 96 -8.60 -2.94 -5.24
CA TYR A 96 -7.87 -3.60 -6.32
C TYR A 96 -7.89 -2.74 -7.57
N VAL A 97 -6.87 -2.91 -8.39
CA VAL A 97 -6.70 -2.13 -9.62
C VAL A 97 -6.43 -3.11 -10.74
N THR A 98 -7.09 -2.89 -11.86
CA THR A 98 -6.85 -3.67 -13.06
C THR A 98 -6.38 -2.75 -14.18
N ALA A 99 -5.59 -3.29 -15.09
CA ALA A 99 -5.20 -2.54 -16.27
C ALA A 99 -6.42 -2.34 -17.18
N LYS A 100 -6.56 -1.11 -17.69
CA LYS A 100 -7.61 -0.82 -18.65
C LYS A 100 -7.13 -1.22 -20.06
N HIS A 101 -7.90 -2.06 -20.70
CA HIS A 101 -7.62 -2.46 -22.07
C HIS A 101 -8.54 -1.70 -23.02
N ASN A 102 -7.94 -1.06 -24.01
CA ASN A 102 -8.66 -0.36 -25.06
C ASN A 102 -8.73 -1.20 -26.32
#